data_7f0c00c838c97898a00c755da55ef68d
#
_entry.id   7f0c00c838c97898a00c755da55ef68d
#
_cell.length_a   1.000
_cell.length_b   1.000
_cell.length_c   1.000
_cell.angle_alpha   90.00
_cell.angle_beta   90.00
_cell.angle_gamma   90.00
#
_symmetry.space_group_name_H-M   'P 1'
#
loop_
_entity.id
_entity.type
_entity.pdbx_description
1 polymer ?
#
loop_
_entity_poly.entity_id
_entity_poly.type
_entity_poly.pdbx_seq_one_letter_code
_entity_poly.pdbx_strand_id
1 'polypeptide(L)'
;VYDVETAPNFFSVVLMDYKGDSGMVFEISKRVDQSKELGEFLKENPTLIGYNNHSYDDPMIVAASKGYTNRKLYNLSCKLINMDDGKDKWDLMRKYKLKCNSIDLIRLLFSRKLRVGLKSLMVTLKWEKLQDLPFKPDENIPEEMFETVLEYNLNDVVFTKYLTQQIKDQLNLRVGIENEYGLNVMSKDGVGTGVSLLLHLYANKTGKPERRIRDLRTNRDNLSLGDCIVPSVKFESDEFKQLLSQYKKGSRETISQKVMYKDKVYSYGIGGLHTEDDAGMFIADDDEVFIDSDVTSYYPSLIIQYNLCPEHLGMEFVK
;
A
#
# COMPACT_ATOMS: atom_id res chain seq x y z
N VAL A 1 -0.14 15.10 -11.21
CA VAL A 1 -0.34 14.84 -9.77
C VAL A 1 -1.49 15.68 -9.29
N TYR A 2 -2.31 15.19 -8.39
CA TYR A 2 -3.52 15.90 -7.96
C TYR A 2 -3.93 15.55 -6.53
N ASP A 3 -4.76 16.44 -5.94
CA ASP A 3 -5.41 16.27 -4.65
C ASP A 3 -6.74 17.03 -4.62
N VAL A 4 -7.62 16.69 -3.68
CA VAL A 4 -8.99 17.22 -3.58
C VAL A 4 -9.30 17.73 -2.18
N GLU A 5 -9.84 18.95 -2.09
CA GLU A 5 -10.40 19.49 -0.85
C GLU A 5 -11.90 19.67 -0.92
N THR A 6 -12.59 19.33 0.16
CA THR A 6 -14.07 19.34 0.21
C THR A 6 -14.59 19.88 1.53
N ALA A 7 -15.45 20.91 1.45
CA ALA A 7 -16.24 21.45 2.55
C ALA A 7 -17.73 21.58 2.12
N PRO A 8 -18.66 21.89 3.03
CA PRO A 8 -20.09 21.98 2.69
C PRO A 8 -20.44 22.96 1.58
N ASN A 9 -19.61 24.00 1.37
CA ASN A 9 -19.81 25.07 0.40
C ASN A 9 -18.64 25.27 -0.56
N PHE A 10 -17.62 24.39 -0.50
CA PHE A 10 -16.42 24.52 -1.31
C PHE A 10 -15.92 23.13 -1.75
N PHE A 11 -15.45 23.06 -2.98
CA PHE A 11 -14.78 21.91 -3.52
C PHE A 11 -13.68 22.38 -4.47
N SER A 12 -12.50 21.82 -4.36
CA SER A 12 -11.40 22.08 -5.30
C SER A 12 -10.67 20.82 -5.70
N VAL A 13 -10.15 20.84 -6.92
CA VAL A 13 -9.16 19.89 -7.42
C VAL A 13 -7.96 20.70 -7.86
N VAL A 14 -6.81 20.47 -7.26
CA VAL A 14 -5.55 21.07 -7.67
C VAL A 14 -4.73 20.01 -8.39
N LEU A 15 -4.21 20.35 -9.57
CA LEU A 15 -3.37 19.47 -10.37
C LEU A 15 -2.04 20.15 -10.70
N MET A 16 -0.99 19.36 -10.76
CA MET A 16 0.31 19.78 -11.30
C MET A 16 0.82 18.79 -12.32
N ASP A 17 1.47 19.30 -13.36
CA ASP A 17 2.22 18.44 -14.28
C ASP A 17 3.35 17.72 -13.54
N TYR A 18 3.52 16.44 -13.83
CA TYR A 18 4.57 15.62 -13.20
C TYR A 18 5.98 16.09 -13.58
N LYS A 19 6.16 16.50 -14.84
CA LYS A 19 7.48 16.88 -15.39
C LYS A 19 7.78 18.37 -15.30
N GLY A 20 6.74 19.21 -15.37
CA GLY A 20 6.84 20.67 -15.35
C GLY A 20 6.27 21.28 -14.08
N ASP A 21 6.24 22.60 -14.02
CA ASP A 21 5.68 23.36 -12.90
C ASP A 21 4.31 23.98 -13.24
N SER A 22 3.76 23.63 -14.42
CA SER A 22 2.41 24.05 -14.78
C SER A 22 1.38 23.29 -13.94
N GLY A 23 0.32 24.00 -13.59
CA GLY A 23 -0.78 23.47 -12.82
C GLY A 23 -2.11 24.03 -13.28
N MET A 24 -3.18 23.42 -12.80
CA MET A 24 -4.55 23.90 -13.00
C MET A 24 -5.37 23.63 -11.75
N VAL A 25 -6.41 24.44 -11.58
CA VAL A 25 -7.35 24.33 -10.48
C VAL A 25 -8.74 24.21 -11.09
N PHE A 26 -9.54 23.31 -10.56
CA PHE A 26 -10.99 23.28 -10.78
C PHE A 26 -11.67 23.53 -9.44
N GLU A 27 -12.53 24.54 -9.42
CA GLU A 27 -13.27 24.92 -8.23
C GLU A 27 -14.78 24.82 -8.47
N ILE A 28 -15.50 24.37 -7.44
CA ILE A 28 -16.96 24.44 -7.36
C ILE A 28 -17.29 25.16 -6.06
N SER A 29 -17.76 26.40 -6.17
CA SER A 29 -18.13 27.25 -5.03
C SER A 29 -19.22 28.24 -5.44
N LYS A 30 -19.54 29.17 -4.56
CA LYS A 30 -20.44 30.26 -4.90
C LYS A 30 -19.85 31.25 -5.93
N ARG A 31 -18.52 31.29 -6.08
CA ARG A 31 -17.83 32.21 -7.00
C ARG A 31 -17.63 31.62 -8.41
N VAL A 32 -17.54 30.29 -8.51
CA VAL A 32 -17.34 29.62 -9.80
C VAL A 32 -17.83 28.16 -9.74
N ASP A 33 -18.24 27.62 -10.87
CA ASP A 33 -18.55 26.20 -11.04
C ASP A 33 -17.86 25.69 -12.31
N GLN A 34 -16.72 25.00 -12.13
CA GLN A 34 -15.90 24.42 -13.19
C GLN A 34 -16.11 22.90 -13.34
N SER A 35 -17.28 22.41 -12.97
CA SER A 35 -17.62 20.98 -13.08
C SER A 35 -17.57 20.47 -14.52
N LYS A 36 -17.93 21.31 -15.50
CA LYS A 36 -17.90 20.97 -16.93
C LYS A 36 -16.47 20.90 -17.46
N GLU A 37 -15.64 21.89 -17.13
CA GLU A 37 -14.22 21.96 -17.48
C GLU A 37 -13.46 20.77 -16.91
N LEU A 38 -13.72 20.39 -15.64
CA LEU A 38 -13.19 19.17 -15.04
C LEU A 38 -13.64 17.93 -15.84
N GLY A 39 -14.90 17.90 -16.28
CA GLY A 39 -15.43 16.83 -17.11
C GLY A 39 -14.74 16.71 -18.46
N GLU A 40 -14.45 17.84 -19.14
CA GLU A 40 -13.71 17.85 -20.40
C GLU A 40 -12.25 17.40 -20.18
N PHE A 41 -11.57 17.90 -19.15
CA PHE A 41 -10.23 17.46 -18.80
C PHE A 41 -10.14 15.93 -18.61
N LEU A 42 -11.09 15.34 -17.89
CA LEU A 42 -11.11 13.88 -17.66
C LEU A 42 -11.35 13.06 -18.94
N LYS A 43 -12.01 13.65 -19.98
CA LYS A 43 -12.21 13.02 -21.29
C LYS A 43 -10.91 12.92 -22.11
N GLU A 44 -9.94 13.78 -21.85
CA GLU A 44 -8.61 13.72 -22.46
C GLU A 44 -7.81 12.49 -22.00
N ASN A 45 -8.37 11.71 -21.08
CA ASN A 45 -7.78 10.48 -20.54
C ASN A 45 -6.38 10.67 -19.93
N PRO A 46 -6.21 11.66 -19.01
CA PRO A 46 -4.93 11.88 -18.35
C PRO A 46 -4.54 10.69 -17.48
N THR A 47 -3.24 10.55 -17.19
CA THR A 47 -2.79 9.69 -16.10
C THR A 47 -2.69 10.52 -14.82
N LEU A 48 -3.52 10.20 -13.84
CA LEU A 48 -3.59 10.89 -12.56
C LEU A 48 -2.77 10.14 -11.50
N ILE A 49 -2.07 10.89 -10.65
CA ILE A 49 -1.29 10.34 -9.54
C ILE A 49 -1.73 11.07 -8.28
N GLY A 50 -2.13 10.34 -7.26
CA GLY A 50 -2.54 10.89 -5.98
C GLY A 50 -2.12 10.02 -4.80
N TYR A 51 -2.47 10.45 -3.61
CA TYR A 51 -2.20 9.73 -2.37
C TYR A 51 -3.51 9.31 -1.70
N ASN A 52 -3.79 8.02 -1.61
CA ASN A 52 -5.08 7.45 -1.19
C ASN A 52 -6.26 7.81 -2.12
N ASN A 53 -5.96 8.26 -3.30
CA ASN A 53 -6.91 8.80 -4.25
C ASN A 53 -7.95 7.78 -4.72
N HIS A 54 -7.61 6.49 -4.88
CA HIS A 54 -8.59 5.47 -5.24
C HIS A 54 -9.74 5.35 -4.24
N SER A 55 -9.47 5.68 -2.96
CA SER A 55 -10.46 5.55 -1.89
C SER A 55 -11.27 6.82 -1.67
N TYR A 56 -10.80 7.98 -2.17
CA TYR A 56 -11.41 9.26 -1.90
C TYR A 56 -11.45 10.19 -3.13
N ASP A 57 -10.31 10.64 -3.64
CA ASP A 57 -10.24 11.69 -4.66
C ASP A 57 -10.83 11.27 -5.99
N ASP A 58 -10.54 10.05 -6.46
CA ASP A 58 -11.10 9.51 -7.71
C ASP A 58 -12.64 9.54 -7.70
N PRO A 59 -13.35 9.00 -6.68
CA PRO A 59 -14.80 9.13 -6.57
C PRO A 59 -15.28 10.58 -6.52
N MET A 60 -14.55 11.47 -5.85
CA MET A 60 -14.93 12.86 -5.69
C MET A 60 -14.85 13.63 -7.02
N ILE A 61 -13.75 13.50 -7.77
CA ILE A 61 -13.64 14.17 -9.07
C ILE A 61 -14.65 13.65 -10.10
N VAL A 62 -14.97 12.33 -10.06
CA VAL A 62 -16.03 11.76 -10.90
C VAL A 62 -17.41 12.30 -10.53
N ALA A 63 -17.70 12.52 -9.26
CA ALA A 63 -18.96 13.11 -8.83
C ALA A 63 -19.04 14.60 -9.22
N ALA A 64 -17.93 15.34 -9.02
CA ALA A 64 -17.82 16.75 -9.38
C ALA A 64 -18.01 16.96 -10.89
N SER A 65 -17.34 16.16 -11.73
CA SER A 65 -17.48 16.23 -13.20
C SER A 65 -18.87 15.90 -13.73
N LYS A 66 -19.73 15.31 -12.89
CA LYS A 66 -21.17 15.07 -13.18
C LYS A 66 -22.10 16.23 -12.75
N GLY A 67 -21.52 17.35 -12.31
CA GLY A 67 -22.26 18.52 -11.87
C GLY A 67 -22.91 18.36 -10.48
N TYR A 68 -22.28 17.64 -9.58
CA TYR A 68 -22.75 17.58 -8.19
C TYR A 68 -22.51 18.92 -7.50
N THR A 69 -23.54 19.43 -6.80
CA THR A 69 -23.39 20.61 -5.96
C THR A 69 -22.48 20.35 -4.76
N ASN A 70 -21.90 21.40 -4.17
CA ASN A 70 -21.05 21.29 -3.00
C ASN A 70 -21.66 20.45 -1.89
N ARG A 71 -22.94 20.64 -1.60
CA ARG A 71 -23.64 19.86 -0.58
C ARG A 71 -23.70 18.37 -0.89
N LYS A 72 -23.88 18.00 -2.18
CA LYS A 72 -23.85 16.59 -2.61
C LYS A 72 -22.45 16.02 -2.55
N LEU A 73 -21.43 16.80 -2.91
CA LEU A 73 -20.02 16.42 -2.81
C LEU A 73 -19.62 16.21 -1.36
N TYR A 74 -19.96 17.15 -0.47
CA TYR A 74 -19.73 17.02 0.96
C TYR A 74 -20.38 15.77 1.56
N ASN A 75 -21.64 15.50 1.22
CA ASN A 75 -22.34 14.31 1.69
C ASN A 75 -21.69 13.01 1.16
N LEU A 76 -21.14 13.03 -0.05
CA LEU A 76 -20.36 11.89 -0.59
C LEU A 76 -19.04 11.74 0.15
N SER A 77 -18.33 12.83 0.42
CA SER A 77 -17.11 12.86 1.22
C SER A 77 -17.32 12.23 2.60
N CYS A 78 -18.34 12.68 3.33
CA CYS A 78 -18.70 12.10 4.63
C CYS A 78 -18.98 10.59 4.56
N LYS A 79 -19.62 10.12 3.49
CA LYS A 79 -19.85 8.67 3.30
C LYS A 79 -18.56 7.92 3.05
N LEU A 80 -17.68 8.42 2.16
CA LEU A 80 -16.40 7.77 1.84
C LEU A 80 -15.48 7.67 3.06
N ILE A 81 -15.48 8.70 3.92
CA ILE A 81 -14.64 8.76 5.12
C ILE A 81 -15.17 7.84 6.22
N ASN A 82 -16.49 7.85 6.48
CA ASN A 82 -17.09 7.18 7.63
C ASN A 82 -17.52 5.72 7.36
N MET A 83 -17.50 5.26 6.10
CA MET A 83 -17.82 3.86 5.79
C MET A 83 -16.64 2.95 6.08
N ASP A 84 -16.91 1.86 6.78
CA ASP A 84 -15.94 0.78 6.95
C ASP A 84 -15.59 0.12 5.61
N ASP A 85 -14.38 -0.44 5.51
CA ASP A 85 -13.96 -1.19 4.34
C ASP A 85 -14.78 -2.48 4.22
N GLY A 86 -15.69 -2.51 3.26
CA GLY A 86 -16.62 -3.60 3.04
C GLY A 86 -17.31 -3.53 1.68
N LYS A 87 -18.28 -4.41 1.49
CA LYS A 87 -19.02 -4.52 0.22
C LYS A 87 -19.68 -3.19 -0.18
N ASP A 88 -20.32 -2.50 0.76
CA ASP A 88 -21.05 -1.27 0.49
C ASP A 88 -20.13 -0.13 0.04
N LYS A 89 -18.95 -0.01 0.65
CA LYS A 89 -17.92 0.96 0.20
C LYS A 89 -17.39 0.60 -1.20
N TRP A 90 -17.16 -0.68 -1.48
CA TRP A 90 -16.77 -1.15 -2.79
C TRP A 90 -17.81 -0.83 -3.87
N ASP A 91 -19.11 -1.02 -3.57
CA ASP A 91 -20.19 -0.73 -4.50
C ASP A 91 -20.32 0.79 -4.73
N LEU A 92 -20.12 1.60 -3.68
CA LEU A 92 -20.07 3.05 -3.80
C LEU A 92 -18.91 3.51 -4.68
N MET A 93 -17.70 3.01 -4.45
CA MET A 93 -16.52 3.34 -5.26
C MET A 93 -16.68 2.90 -6.72
N ARG A 94 -17.31 1.75 -6.98
CA ARG A 94 -17.60 1.27 -8.34
C ARG A 94 -18.55 2.21 -9.09
N LYS A 95 -19.53 2.79 -8.41
CA LYS A 95 -20.47 3.78 -8.97
C LYS A 95 -19.75 5.04 -9.47
N TYR A 96 -18.67 5.42 -8.80
CA TYR A 96 -17.86 6.59 -9.12
C TYR A 96 -16.46 6.21 -9.65
N LYS A 97 -16.36 5.07 -10.32
CA LYS A 97 -15.10 4.62 -10.89
C LYS A 97 -14.59 5.60 -11.94
N LEU A 98 -13.37 6.08 -11.75
CA LEU A 98 -12.65 6.88 -12.72
C LEU A 98 -12.34 6.05 -13.97
N LYS A 99 -12.45 6.65 -15.16
CA LYS A 99 -12.21 5.96 -16.43
C LYS A 99 -10.77 6.09 -16.91
N CYS A 100 -10.13 7.22 -16.64
CA CYS A 100 -8.72 7.43 -16.99
C CYS A 100 -7.78 6.66 -16.04
N ASN A 101 -6.50 6.59 -16.41
CA ASN A 101 -5.50 5.93 -15.57
C ASN A 101 -5.31 6.67 -14.26
N SER A 102 -5.29 5.93 -13.16
CA SER A 102 -5.07 6.47 -11.83
C SER A 102 -4.07 5.62 -11.06
N ILE A 103 -3.08 6.27 -10.46
CA ILE A 103 -2.02 5.67 -9.66
C ILE A 103 -2.17 6.15 -8.23
N ASP A 104 -2.29 5.20 -7.31
CA ASP A 104 -2.46 5.48 -5.89
C ASP A 104 -1.17 5.15 -5.13
N LEU A 105 -0.48 6.18 -4.66
CA LEU A 105 0.83 6.05 -4.01
C LEU A 105 0.76 5.30 -2.69
N ILE A 106 -0.32 5.44 -1.90
CA ILE A 106 -0.43 4.70 -0.64
C ILE A 106 -0.49 3.20 -0.90
N ARG A 107 -1.16 2.78 -1.97
CA ARG A 107 -1.27 1.37 -2.36
C ARG A 107 0.02 0.83 -2.96
N LEU A 108 0.80 1.68 -3.62
CA LEU A 108 2.08 1.32 -4.19
C LEU A 108 3.15 1.15 -3.11
N LEU A 109 3.18 2.06 -2.13
CA LEU A 109 4.21 2.14 -1.10
C LEU A 109 3.95 1.23 0.08
N PHE A 110 2.69 1.06 0.46
CA PHE A 110 2.33 0.41 1.72
C PHE A 110 1.42 -0.79 1.51
N SER A 111 1.62 -1.81 2.34
CA SER A 111 0.68 -2.93 2.40
C SER A 111 -0.68 -2.45 2.92
N ARG A 112 -1.75 -3.17 2.60
CA ARG A 112 -3.11 -2.84 3.06
C ARG A 112 -3.26 -2.72 4.57
N LYS A 113 -2.33 -3.28 5.35
CA LYS A 113 -2.35 -3.25 6.81
C LYS A 113 -1.72 -2.00 7.40
N LEU A 114 -0.87 -1.33 6.64
CA LEU A 114 -0.15 -0.13 7.08
C LEU A 114 -0.75 1.10 6.39
N ARG A 115 -1.46 1.93 7.16
CA ARG A 115 -2.01 3.19 6.68
C ARG A 115 -1.19 4.34 7.23
N VAL A 116 -0.38 4.93 6.36
CA VAL A 116 0.43 6.10 6.69
C VAL A 116 -0.24 7.32 6.08
N GLY A 117 -0.55 8.33 6.87
CA GLY A 117 -1.12 9.60 6.37
C GLY A 117 -0.08 10.42 5.62
N LEU A 118 -0.54 11.26 4.66
CA LEU A 118 0.35 12.14 3.89
C LEU A 118 1.17 13.06 4.80
N LYS A 119 0.55 13.63 5.84
CA LYS A 119 1.24 14.48 6.83
C LYS A 119 2.32 13.75 7.61
N SER A 120 2.10 12.47 7.93
CA SER A 120 3.13 11.64 8.59
C SER A 120 4.35 11.45 7.70
N LEU A 121 4.14 11.30 6.39
CA LEU A 121 5.24 11.25 5.41
C LEU A 121 5.94 12.61 5.29
N MET A 122 5.20 13.71 5.28
CA MET A 122 5.78 15.07 5.30
C MET A 122 6.73 15.24 6.49
N VAL A 123 6.31 14.84 7.69
CA VAL A 123 7.15 14.87 8.90
C VAL A 123 8.39 13.99 8.71
N THR A 124 8.20 12.74 8.29
CA THR A 124 9.29 11.77 8.12
C THR A 124 10.33 12.23 7.09
N LEU A 125 9.88 12.84 6.00
CA LEU A 125 10.73 13.35 4.92
C LEU A 125 11.18 14.81 5.15
N LYS A 126 10.90 15.37 6.34
CA LYS A 126 11.30 16.73 6.75
C LYS A 126 10.83 17.79 5.75
N TRP A 127 9.57 17.70 5.33
CA TRP A 127 8.96 18.68 4.43
C TRP A 127 8.84 20.04 5.11
N GLU A 128 9.35 21.10 4.49
CA GLU A 128 9.45 22.42 5.11
C GLU A 128 8.10 23.10 5.39
N LYS A 129 7.10 22.84 4.50
CA LYS A 129 5.75 23.44 4.61
C LYS A 129 4.74 22.45 5.20
N LEU A 130 4.98 22.03 6.45
CA LEU A 130 3.95 21.26 7.16
C LEU A 130 2.83 22.20 7.61
N GLN A 131 1.62 21.96 7.12
CA GLN A 131 0.45 22.78 7.41
C GLN A 131 -0.69 21.92 7.91
N ASP A 132 -1.45 22.43 8.88
CA ASP A 132 -2.74 21.86 9.26
C ASP A 132 -3.85 22.37 8.35
N LEU A 133 -4.94 21.62 8.28
CA LEU A 133 -6.11 22.00 7.50
C LEU A 133 -6.62 23.38 7.99
N PRO A 134 -6.74 24.40 7.12
CA PRO A 134 -7.05 25.77 7.55
C PRO A 134 -8.53 26.00 7.89
N PHE A 135 -9.34 24.96 7.86
CA PHE A 135 -10.78 25.02 8.16
C PHE A 135 -11.24 23.75 8.88
N LYS A 136 -12.43 23.82 9.48
CA LYS A 136 -13.07 22.64 10.04
C LYS A 136 -13.89 21.92 8.96
N PRO A 137 -13.74 20.62 8.77
CA PRO A 137 -14.33 19.88 7.66
C PRO A 137 -15.87 19.96 7.57
N ASP A 138 -16.55 20.21 8.69
CA ASP A 138 -18.00 20.23 8.82
C ASP A 138 -18.61 21.66 8.79
N GLU A 139 -17.78 22.69 8.68
CA GLU A 139 -18.21 24.09 8.62
C GLU A 139 -18.12 24.66 7.20
N ASN A 140 -18.91 25.70 6.92
CA ASN A 140 -18.76 26.47 5.70
C ASN A 140 -17.49 27.32 5.77
N ILE A 141 -16.72 27.29 4.69
CA ILE A 141 -15.52 28.11 4.55
C ILE A 141 -15.94 29.55 4.15
N PRO A 142 -15.49 30.60 4.86
CA PRO A 142 -15.64 31.98 4.41
C PRO A 142 -14.97 32.17 3.04
N GLU A 143 -15.55 33.02 2.18
CA GLU A 143 -15.01 33.19 0.81
C GLU A 143 -13.60 33.74 0.78
N GLU A 144 -13.28 34.61 1.73
CA GLU A 144 -11.94 35.16 1.92
C GLU A 144 -10.87 34.10 2.24
N MET A 145 -11.29 32.91 2.69
CA MET A 145 -10.40 31.78 2.99
C MET A 145 -10.23 30.81 1.82
N PHE A 146 -10.94 30.98 0.71
CA PHE A 146 -10.86 30.03 -0.43
C PHE A 146 -9.45 29.93 -1.01
N GLU A 147 -8.75 31.07 -1.13
CA GLU A 147 -7.35 31.08 -1.60
C GLU A 147 -6.43 30.31 -0.63
N THR A 148 -6.61 30.50 0.68
CA THR A 148 -5.83 29.76 1.70
C THR A 148 -6.05 28.25 1.59
N VAL A 149 -7.28 27.80 1.28
CA VAL A 149 -7.59 26.38 1.05
C VAL A 149 -6.93 25.87 -0.22
N LEU A 150 -6.93 26.66 -1.30
CA LEU A 150 -6.23 26.32 -2.53
C LEU A 150 -4.71 26.22 -2.35
N GLU A 151 -4.12 27.14 -1.58
CA GLU A 151 -2.69 27.09 -1.24
C GLU A 151 -2.34 25.85 -0.40
N TYR A 152 -3.21 25.49 0.54
CA TYR A 152 -3.09 24.27 1.32
C TYR A 152 -3.13 23.02 0.42
N ASN A 153 -4.15 22.92 -0.44
CA ASN A 153 -4.28 21.81 -1.39
C ASN A 153 -3.07 21.77 -2.35
N LEU A 154 -2.62 22.91 -2.85
CA LEU A 154 -1.42 22.99 -3.68
C LEU A 154 -0.17 22.44 -2.97
N ASN A 155 0.01 22.75 -1.68
CA ASN A 155 1.13 22.21 -0.91
C ASN A 155 1.09 20.68 -0.81
N ASP A 156 -0.09 20.09 -0.63
CA ASP A 156 -0.27 18.63 -0.61
C ASP A 156 0.02 18.01 -1.99
N VAL A 157 -0.37 18.67 -3.08
CA VAL A 157 -0.02 18.27 -4.46
C VAL A 157 1.48 18.35 -4.74
N VAL A 158 2.13 19.45 -4.32
CA VAL A 158 3.58 19.63 -4.48
C VAL A 158 4.36 18.55 -3.73
N PHE A 159 3.95 18.26 -2.49
CA PHE A 159 4.56 17.16 -1.73
C PHE A 159 4.30 15.79 -2.38
N THR A 160 3.10 15.53 -2.85
CA THR A 160 2.76 14.27 -3.56
C THR A 160 3.59 14.12 -4.84
N LYS A 161 3.84 15.23 -5.56
CA LYS A 161 4.76 15.26 -6.70
C LYS A 161 6.19 14.94 -6.28
N TYR A 162 6.70 15.58 -5.23
CA TYR A 162 8.01 15.27 -4.66
C TYR A 162 8.11 13.78 -4.28
N LEU A 163 7.14 13.24 -3.54
CA LEU A 163 7.10 11.82 -3.19
C LEU A 163 7.13 10.91 -4.41
N THR A 164 6.37 11.26 -5.47
CA THR A 164 6.35 10.51 -6.73
C THR A 164 7.74 10.47 -7.39
N GLN A 165 8.49 11.58 -7.32
CA GLN A 165 9.85 11.66 -7.84
C GLN A 165 10.84 10.80 -7.02
N GLN A 166 10.69 10.74 -5.69
CA GLN A 166 11.52 9.89 -4.83
C GLN A 166 11.35 8.40 -5.12
N ILE A 167 10.19 7.98 -5.60
CA ILE A 167 9.89 6.57 -5.90
C ILE A 167 9.96 6.24 -7.39
N LYS A 168 10.65 7.06 -8.18
CA LYS A 168 10.74 6.90 -9.64
C LYS A 168 11.16 5.51 -10.07
N ASP A 169 12.11 4.88 -9.38
CA ASP A 169 12.58 3.53 -9.71
C ASP A 169 11.49 2.49 -9.48
N GLN A 170 10.67 2.65 -8.45
CA GLN A 170 9.51 1.80 -8.20
C GLN A 170 8.45 1.91 -9.31
N LEU A 171 8.24 3.12 -9.83
CA LEU A 171 7.34 3.35 -10.97
C LEU A 171 7.92 2.78 -12.26
N ASN A 172 9.22 2.99 -12.54
CA ASN A 172 9.90 2.47 -13.71
C ASN A 172 9.85 0.93 -13.75
N LEU A 173 10.06 0.26 -12.62
CA LEU A 173 9.91 -1.19 -12.52
C LEU A 173 8.50 -1.65 -12.94
N ARG A 174 7.45 -0.95 -12.50
CA ARG A 174 6.07 -1.29 -12.83
C ARG A 174 5.74 -1.05 -14.28
N VAL A 175 6.25 0.05 -14.85
CA VAL A 175 6.15 0.32 -16.30
C VAL A 175 6.87 -0.78 -17.09
N GLY A 176 8.04 -1.24 -16.65
CA GLY A 176 8.74 -2.36 -17.26
C GLY A 176 7.90 -3.65 -17.25
N ILE A 177 7.29 -3.98 -16.11
CA ILE A 177 6.41 -5.14 -15.98
C ILE A 177 5.17 -5.01 -16.88
N GLU A 178 4.57 -3.84 -16.99
CA GLU A 178 3.42 -3.61 -17.86
C GLU A 178 3.81 -3.79 -19.34
N ASN A 179 4.95 -3.23 -19.75
CA ASN A 179 5.45 -3.33 -21.13
C ASN A 179 5.83 -4.76 -21.53
N GLU A 180 6.44 -5.52 -20.62
CA GLU A 180 6.93 -6.88 -20.89
C GLU A 180 5.83 -7.93 -20.78
N TYR A 181 4.97 -7.81 -19.78
CA TYR A 181 3.97 -8.86 -19.46
C TYR A 181 2.52 -8.43 -19.66
N GLY A 182 2.24 -7.15 -19.99
CA GLY A 182 0.87 -6.63 -20.10
C GLY A 182 0.13 -6.55 -18.76
N LEU A 183 0.85 -6.55 -17.64
CA LEU A 183 0.26 -6.57 -16.29
C LEU A 183 0.16 -5.17 -15.70
N ASN A 184 -1.06 -4.69 -15.45
CA ASN A 184 -1.24 -3.45 -14.71
C ASN A 184 -0.97 -3.66 -13.22
N VAL A 185 0.19 -3.19 -12.76
CA VAL A 185 0.64 -3.26 -11.37
C VAL A 185 0.95 -1.89 -10.77
N MET A 186 0.59 -0.79 -11.45
CA MET A 186 0.95 0.58 -11.07
C MET A 186 0.48 0.99 -9.67
N SER A 187 -0.65 0.46 -9.19
CA SER A 187 -1.17 0.72 -7.84
C SER A 187 -1.16 -0.53 -6.96
N LYS A 188 -0.15 -1.40 -7.12
CA LYS A 188 0.07 -2.57 -6.26
C LYS A 188 1.34 -2.37 -5.46
N ASP A 189 1.32 -2.81 -4.20
CA ASP A 189 2.52 -2.93 -3.38
C ASP A 189 3.50 -3.98 -3.93
N GLY A 190 4.69 -4.07 -3.36
CA GLY A 190 5.71 -5.01 -3.80
C GLY A 190 5.22 -6.46 -3.78
N VAL A 191 4.49 -6.86 -2.73
CA VAL A 191 3.92 -8.21 -2.60
C VAL A 191 2.87 -8.46 -3.68
N GLY A 192 1.93 -7.54 -3.86
CA GLY A 192 0.89 -7.64 -4.89
C GLY A 192 1.45 -7.66 -6.31
N THR A 193 2.55 -6.94 -6.55
CA THR A 193 3.28 -6.96 -7.82
C THR A 193 3.92 -8.32 -8.06
N GLY A 194 4.68 -8.84 -7.08
CA GLY A 194 5.32 -10.16 -7.16
C GLY A 194 4.31 -11.28 -7.36
N VAL A 195 3.22 -11.29 -6.59
CA VAL A 195 2.13 -12.28 -6.75
C VAL A 195 1.52 -12.22 -8.15
N SER A 196 1.30 -11.01 -8.71
CA SER A 196 0.72 -10.87 -10.05
C SER A 196 1.66 -11.42 -11.11
N LEU A 197 2.95 -11.12 -11.02
CA LEU A 197 3.96 -11.60 -11.97
C LEU A 197 4.13 -13.12 -11.89
N LEU A 198 4.33 -13.67 -10.68
CA LEU A 198 4.48 -15.12 -10.49
C LEU A 198 3.24 -15.89 -10.98
N LEU A 199 2.05 -15.38 -10.70
CA LEU A 199 0.81 -16.01 -11.14
C LEU A 199 0.71 -16.02 -12.67
N HIS A 200 1.06 -14.92 -13.32
CA HIS A 200 1.08 -14.81 -14.79
C HIS A 200 2.09 -15.76 -15.41
N LEU A 201 3.32 -15.77 -14.91
CA LEU A 201 4.38 -16.67 -15.41
C LEU A 201 4.00 -18.14 -15.23
N TYR A 202 3.47 -18.51 -14.06
CA TYR A 202 3.03 -19.87 -13.79
C TYR A 202 1.83 -20.27 -14.66
N ALA A 203 0.88 -19.36 -14.90
CA ALA A 203 -0.26 -19.59 -15.77
C ALA A 203 0.20 -19.88 -17.22
N ASN A 204 1.11 -19.04 -17.74
CA ASN A 204 1.67 -19.23 -19.08
C ASN A 204 2.44 -20.54 -19.20
N LYS A 205 3.25 -20.87 -18.18
CA LYS A 205 4.04 -22.11 -18.17
C LYS A 205 3.20 -23.37 -18.12
N THR A 206 2.10 -23.36 -17.36
CA THR A 206 1.26 -24.55 -17.14
C THR A 206 0.04 -24.64 -18.04
N GLY A 207 -0.27 -23.57 -18.79
CA GLY A 207 -1.50 -23.46 -19.58
C GLY A 207 -2.78 -23.35 -18.74
N LYS A 208 -2.67 -23.17 -17.42
CA LYS A 208 -3.81 -23.04 -16.51
C LYS A 208 -4.25 -21.59 -16.39
N PRO A 209 -5.55 -21.28 -16.49
CA PRO A 209 -6.04 -19.92 -16.23
C PRO A 209 -5.72 -19.45 -14.80
N GLU A 210 -5.30 -18.21 -14.63
CA GLU A 210 -4.92 -17.63 -13.31
C GLU A 210 -5.98 -17.86 -12.22
N ARG A 211 -7.27 -17.72 -12.58
CA ARG A 211 -8.37 -17.97 -11.65
C ARG A 211 -8.33 -19.40 -11.10
N ARG A 212 -8.09 -20.39 -11.96
CA ARG A 212 -8.02 -21.81 -11.58
C ARG A 212 -6.84 -22.09 -10.66
N ILE A 213 -5.71 -21.41 -10.87
CA ILE A 213 -4.51 -21.56 -10.02
C ILE A 213 -4.81 -21.12 -8.59
N ARG A 214 -5.52 -20.01 -8.43
CA ARG A 214 -5.91 -19.50 -7.10
C ARG A 214 -6.85 -20.46 -6.35
N ASP A 215 -7.67 -21.19 -7.07
CA ASP A 215 -8.64 -22.14 -6.51
C ASP A 215 -7.99 -23.50 -6.14
N LEU A 216 -6.74 -23.76 -6.56
CA LEU A 216 -6.03 -25.01 -6.27
C LEU A 216 -5.54 -25.15 -4.82
N ARG A 217 -5.71 -24.16 -3.98
CA ARG A 217 -5.21 -24.19 -2.59
C ARG A 217 -5.74 -25.41 -1.85
N THR A 218 -4.81 -26.14 -1.23
CA THR A 218 -5.18 -27.21 -0.30
C THR A 218 -5.73 -26.60 0.98
N ASN A 219 -6.97 -26.90 1.30
CA ASN A 219 -7.57 -26.53 2.58
C ASN A 219 -7.29 -27.62 3.60
N ARG A 220 -6.81 -27.25 4.76
CA ARG A 220 -6.57 -28.14 5.90
C ARG A 220 -7.12 -27.50 7.15
N ASP A 221 -7.87 -28.30 7.94
CA ASP A 221 -8.40 -27.85 9.23
C ASP A 221 -7.27 -27.74 10.25
N ASN A 222 -6.27 -28.60 10.17
CA ASN A 222 -5.08 -28.58 11.02
C ASN A 222 -3.81 -28.92 10.23
N LEU A 223 -2.67 -28.47 10.73
CA LEU A 223 -1.35 -28.76 10.20
C LEU A 223 -0.42 -29.22 11.33
N SER A 224 0.10 -30.45 11.22
CA SER A 224 1.16 -30.93 12.10
C SER A 224 2.46 -30.22 11.77
N LEU A 225 3.01 -29.48 12.72
CA LEU A 225 4.27 -28.76 12.53
C LEU A 225 5.46 -29.73 12.39
N GLY A 226 5.38 -30.90 13.04
CA GLY A 226 6.40 -31.93 12.92
C GLY A 226 6.63 -32.42 11.50
N ASP A 227 5.54 -32.48 10.71
CA ASP A 227 5.61 -32.90 9.31
C ASP A 227 6.16 -31.82 8.39
N CYS A 228 6.18 -30.57 8.85
CA CYS A 228 6.66 -29.41 8.07
C CYS A 228 8.13 -29.09 8.33
N ILE A 229 8.70 -29.56 9.46
CA ILE A 229 10.07 -29.24 9.84
C ILE A 229 11.03 -30.18 9.16
N VAL A 230 11.88 -29.65 8.29
CA VAL A 230 12.89 -30.48 7.59
C VAL A 230 13.90 -31.08 8.56
N PRO A 231 14.41 -32.28 8.32
CA PRO A 231 15.33 -33.00 9.24
C PRO A 231 16.65 -32.27 9.52
N SER A 232 17.05 -31.36 8.63
CA SER A 232 18.27 -30.54 8.77
C SER A 232 18.17 -29.48 9.86
N VAL A 233 16.94 -29.12 10.32
CA VAL A 233 16.76 -28.17 11.43
C VAL A 233 17.19 -28.82 12.73
N LYS A 234 18.32 -28.37 13.28
CA LYS A 234 18.92 -28.86 14.53
C LYS A 234 19.42 -27.65 15.33
N PHE A 235 19.36 -27.77 16.64
CA PHE A 235 19.95 -26.80 17.56
C PHE A 235 20.99 -27.49 18.45
N GLU A 236 22.00 -26.74 18.90
CA GLU A 236 23.05 -27.25 19.79
C GLU A 236 22.70 -27.07 21.28
N SER A 237 22.05 -25.94 21.61
CA SER A 237 21.65 -25.68 23.01
C SER A 237 20.44 -26.49 23.43
N ASP A 238 20.36 -26.84 24.71
CA ASP A 238 19.28 -27.69 25.22
C ASP A 238 17.93 -26.96 25.25
N GLU A 239 17.95 -25.64 25.50
CA GLU A 239 16.74 -24.80 25.47
C GLU A 239 16.08 -24.85 24.10
N PHE A 240 16.84 -24.65 23.02
CA PHE A 240 16.32 -24.69 21.66
C PHE A 240 16.01 -26.12 21.19
N LYS A 241 16.72 -27.15 21.65
CA LYS A 241 16.33 -28.56 21.42
C LYS A 241 14.97 -28.88 22.02
N GLN A 242 14.74 -28.42 23.25
CA GLN A 242 13.46 -28.58 23.92
C GLN A 242 12.35 -27.84 23.18
N LEU A 243 12.59 -26.58 22.77
CA LEU A 243 11.66 -25.78 21.98
C LEU A 243 11.33 -26.51 20.66
N LEU A 244 12.31 -26.98 19.91
CA LEU A 244 12.10 -27.74 18.67
C LEU A 244 11.26 -28.99 18.90
N SER A 245 11.53 -29.73 20.00
CA SER A 245 10.75 -30.91 20.34
C SER A 245 9.29 -30.58 20.64
N GLN A 246 9.03 -29.50 21.37
CA GLN A 246 7.68 -29.01 21.64
C GLN A 246 6.98 -28.57 20.34
N TYR A 247 7.72 -27.88 19.49
CA TYR A 247 7.21 -27.41 18.20
C TYR A 247 6.80 -28.57 17.27
N LYS A 248 7.60 -29.63 17.23
CA LYS A 248 7.30 -30.84 16.43
C LYS A 248 6.03 -31.57 16.92
N LYS A 249 5.67 -31.40 18.18
CA LYS A 249 4.45 -31.99 18.78
C LYS A 249 3.23 -31.05 18.69
N GLY A 250 3.45 -29.77 18.36
CA GLY A 250 2.42 -28.77 18.32
C GLY A 250 1.66 -28.71 17.02
N SER A 251 0.54 -28.00 17.06
CA SER A 251 -0.25 -27.62 15.90
C SER A 251 -0.11 -26.11 15.62
N ARG A 252 -0.73 -25.62 14.55
CA ARG A 252 -0.73 -24.19 14.21
C ARG A 252 -1.22 -23.30 15.36
N GLU A 253 -2.09 -23.81 16.22
CA GLU A 253 -2.66 -23.07 17.38
C GLU A 253 -1.65 -22.88 18.51
N THR A 254 -0.58 -23.70 18.56
CA THR A 254 0.44 -23.68 19.64
C THR A 254 1.75 -23.00 19.21
N ILE A 255 1.73 -22.21 18.18
CA ILE A 255 2.92 -21.75 17.45
C ILE A 255 3.71 -20.65 18.17
N SER A 256 3.13 -19.84 19.05
CA SER A 256 3.85 -18.75 19.69
C SER A 256 4.43 -19.18 21.03
N GLN A 257 5.76 -19.25 21.12
CA GLN A 257 6.48 -19.60 22.36
C GLN A 257 7.66 -18.66 22.57
N LYS A 258 8.03 -18.46 23.84
CA LYS A 258 9.21 -17.70 24.23
C LYS A 258 10.20 -18.62 24.95
N VAL A 259 11.48 -18.42 24.70
CA VAL A 259 12.57 -19.12 25.35
C VAL A 259 13.63 -18.13 25.81
N MET A 260 14.15 -18.32 27.02
CA MET A 260 15.29 -17.57 27.53
C MET A 260 16.56 -18.29 27.16
N TYR A 261 17.51 -17.58 26.55
CA TYR A 261 18.83 -18.09 26.23
C TYR A 261 19.88 -16.98 26.33
N LYS A 262 20.93 -17.19 27.15
CA LYS A 262 22.00 -16.19 27.39
C LYS A 262 21.46 -14.80 27.72
N ASP A 263 20.57 -14.72 28.70
CA ASP A 263 19.95 -13.48 29.20
C ASP A 263 19.10 -12.71 28.20
N LYS A 264 18.78 -13.33 27.05
CA LYS A 264 17.89 -12.76 26.03
C LYS A 264 16.63 -13.61 25.84
N VAL A 265 15.52 -12.93 25.64
CA VAL A 265 14.25 -13.57 25.28
C VAL A 265 14.17 -13.74 23.78
N TYR A 266 13.87 -14.95 23.35
CA TYR A 266 13.59 -15.28 21.95
C TYR A 266 12.13 -15.64 21.79
N SER A 267 11.42 -15.00 20.90
CA SER A 267 10.09 -15.40 20.47
C SER A 267 10.15 -16.26 19.22
N TYR A 268 9.43 -17.36 19.25
CA TYR A 268 9.34 -18.30 18.15
C TYR A 268 7.90 -18.41 17.66
N GLY A 269 7.68 -18.22 16.38
CA GLY A 269 6.35 -18.20 15.81
C GLY A 269 6.29 -18.49 14.30
N ILE A 270 5.14 -18.26 13.67
CA ILE A 270 4.96 -18.43 12.22
C ILE A 270 5.94 -17.57 11.41
N GLY A 271 6.32 -16.40 11.93
CA GLY A 271 7.24 -15.48 11.27
C GLY A 271 8.72 -15.86 11.40
N GLY A 272 9.06 -16.82 12.27
CA GLY A 272 10.44 -17.23 12.54
C GLY A 272 10.84 -17.12 14.00
N LEU A 273 12.14 -17.08 14.22
CA LEU A 273 12.77 -16.89 15.53
C LEU A 273 13.28 -15.45 15.62
N HIS A 274 12.87 -14.72 16.65
CA HIS A 274 13.24 -13.32 16.86
C HIS A 274 13.73 -13.11 18.29
N THR A 275 14.72 -12.24 18.50
CA THR A 275 15.04 -11.69 19.82
C THR A 275 14.00 -10.64 20.19
N GLU A 276 13.62 -10.59 21.48
CA GLU A 276 12.82 -9.53 22.06
C GLU A 276 13.75 -8.66 22.91
N ASP A 277 14.29 -7.61 22.31
CA ASP A 277 15.13 -6.66 23.02
C ASP A 277 14.27 -5.45 23.43
N ASP A 278 14.59 -4.88 24.60
CA ASP A 278 13.97 -3.63 25.04
C ASP A 278 14.34 -2.48 24.11
N ALA A 279 13.40 -1.56 23.91
CA ALA A 279 13.67 -0.37 23.12
C ALA A 279 14.77 0.47 23.80
N GLY A 280 15.82 0.81 23.06
CA GLY A 280 16.97 1.53 23.57
C GLY A 280 17.78 2.20 22.49
N MET A 281 18.73 3.02 22.91
CA MET A 281 19.75 3.57 22.06
C MET A 281 21.07 2.86 22.33
N PHE A 282 21.63 2.25 21.30
CA PHE A 282 22.93 1.61 21.36
C PHE A 282 23.91 2.45 20.56
N ILE A 283 25.04 2.80 21.15
CA ILE A 283 26.09 3.59 20.52
C ILE A 283 27.35 2.76 20.60
N ALA A 284 27.88 2.38 19.43
CA ALA A 284 29.19 1.73 19.36
C ALA A 284 30.28 2.70 19.78
N ASP A 285 31.23 2.26 20.61
CA ASP A 285 32.44 2.98 20.91
C ASP A 285 33.58 2.66 19.92
N ASP A 286 34.80 3.14 20.21
CA ASP A 286 35.92 2.99 19.28
C ASP A 286 36.34 1.52 19.02
N ASP A 287 35.99 0.59 19.93
CA ASP A 287 36.31 -0.83 19.88
C ASP A 287 35.14 -1.70 19.43
N GLU A 288 33.97 -1.09 19.17
CA GLU A 288 32.75 -1.80 18.78
C GLU A 288 32.26 -1.38 17.38
N VAL A 289 31.58 -2.27 16.72
CA VAL A 289 30.95 -2.01 15.43
C VAL A 289 29.55 -2.63 15.38
N PHE A 290 28.58 -1.86 14.90
CA PHE A 290 27.28 -2.41 14.55
C PHE A 290 27.32 -2.99 13.13
N ILE A 291 26.93 -4.26 13.02
CA ILE A 291 26.82 -4.94 11.73
C ILE A 291 25.35 -5.32 11.55
N ASP A 292 24.73 -4.79 10.49
CA ASP A 292 23.45 -5.27 9.97
C ASP A 292 23.74 -6.22 8.80
N SER A 293 23.30 -7.48 8.93
CA SER A 293 23.54 -8.52 7.94
C SER A 293 22.24 -9.24 7.61
N ASP A 294 21.86 -9.18 6.33
CA ASP A 294 20.66 -9.85 5.81
C ASP A 294 21.01 -10.81 4.67
N VAL A 295 20.19 -11.82 4.48
CA VAL A 295 20.32 -12.79 3.39
C VAL A 295 19.47 -12.33 2.21
N THR A 296 20.13 -11.94 1.12
CA THR A 296 19.46 -11.51 -0.11
C THR A 296 18.50 -12.58 -0.62
N SER A 297 17.21 -12.18 -0.78
CA SER A 297 16.15 -13.06 -1.30
C SER A 297 16.05 -14.39 -0.54
N TYR A 298 16.10 -14.36 0.80
CA TYR A 298 16.22 -15.56 1.64
C TYR A 298 15.17 -16.63 1.31
N TYR A 299 13.90 -16.32 1.36
CA TYR A 299 12.83 -17.30 1.06
C TYR A 299 12.87 -17.82 -0.40
N PRO A 300 13.00 -16.96 -1.42
CA PRO A 300 13.16 -17.44 -2.79
C PRO A 300 14.38 -18.37 -2.96
N SER A 301 15.51 -18.05 -2.34
CA SER A 301 16.71 -18.87 -2.38
C SER A 301 16.48 -20.25 -1.74
N LEU A 302 15.80 -20.32 -0.59
CA LEU A 302 15.45 -21.58 0.05
C LEU A 302 14.48 -22.41 -0.82
N ILE A 303 13.48 -21.78 -1.42
CA ILE A 303 12.53 -22.45 -2.32
C ILE A 303 13.28 -23.13 -3.48
N ILE A 304 14.21 -22.42 -4.11
CA ILE A 304 15.00 -22.94 -5.24
C ILE A 304 15.97 -24.01 -4.77
N GLN A 305 16.76 -23.73 -3.74
CA GLN A 305 17.83 -24.63 -3.29
C GLN A 305 17.32 -25.96 -2.75
N TYR A 306 16.19 -25.93 -2.03
CA TYR A 306 15.63 -27.12 -1.39
C TYR A 306 14.39 -27.67 -2.11
N ASN A 307 14.04 -27.13 -3.29
CA ASN A 307 12.85 -27.52 -4.06
C ASN A 307 11.56 -27.44 -3.24
N LEU A 308 11.43 -26.38 -2.42
CA LEU A 308 10.26 -26.17 -1.59
C LEU A 308 9.14 -25.55 -2.42
N CYS A 309 8.19 -26.36 -2.86
CA CYS A 309 7.05 -25.87 -3.62
C CYS A 309 5.74 -25.98 -2.83
N PRO A 310 4.80 -25.05 -3.02
CA PRO A 310 3.45 -25.25 -2.54
C PRO A 310 2.85 -26.52 -3.14
N GLU A 311 2.28 -27.39 -2.32
CA GLU A 311 1.76 -28.71 -2.74
C GLU A 311 0.85 -28.63 -3.97
N HIS A 312 -0.05 -27.65 -4.01
CA HIS A 312 -1.01 -27.46 -5.10
C HIS A 312 -0.39 -26.93 -6.40
N LEU A 313 0.82 -26.37 -6.35
CA LEU A 313 1.52 -25.88 -7.54
C LEU A 313 2.55 -26.90 -8.06
N GLY A 314 3.14 -27.70 -7.17
CA GLY A 314 4.14 -28.70 -7.53
C GLY A 314 5.46 -28.09 -8.03
N MET A 315 6.32 -28.95 -8.54
CA MET A 315 7.70 -28.59 -8.98
C MET A 315 7.73 -27.59 -10.13
N GLU A 316 6.68 -27.42 -10.90
CA GLU A 316 6.61 -26.39 -11.94
C GLU A 316 6.66 -24.96 -11.39
N PHE A 317 6.37 -24.78 -10.09
CA PHE A 317 6.52 -23.50 -9.41
C PHE A 317 8.00 -23.15 -9.12
N VAL A 318 8.84 -24.14 -8.88
CA VAL A 318 10.26 -23.95 -8.55
C VAL A 318 11.13 -23.76 -9.80
N LYS A 319 10.75 -24.39 -10.90
CA LYS A 319 11.43 -24.28 -12.21
C LYS A 319 11.15 -22.92 -12.87
#